data_0d223f46e6adce0a74a0e38ba51ade60
#
_entry.id   0d223f46e6adce0a74a0e38ba51ade60
#
_cell.length_a   1.000
_cell.length_b   1.000
_cell.length_c   1.000
_cell.angle_alpha   90.00
_cell.angle_beta   90.00
_cell.angle_gamma   90.00
#
_symmetry.space_group_name_H-M   'P 1'
#
loop_
_entity.id
_entity.type
_entity.pdbx_description
1 polymer ?
#
loop_
_entity_poly.entity_id
_entity_poly.type
_entity_poly.pdbx_seq_one_letter_code
_entity_poly.pdbx_strand_id
1 'polypeptide(L)'
;GRSKFEHLFEDIKKAENYIHLEYFNFRSDSIAKELFTLLAEKAKEGVTIKALFDDFGNLSNSRPLRKEHLKMLAERGVEMARFSPIRFPYINHVFCRDHQKIVVIDGKVGYTGGMNIADYYINGLPEIGPWRDMHIRIEGPAVQYLEKAFLGVWNKETHEGLKEGQVPHDTLCEGSGRRVAIVQRIPKVCPEIMREAYIAALDAAERKVQIINPYFTPTRKVRNAIKRAAERGVRVEIMIPGKSDISF
;
A
#
# COMPACT_ATOMS: atom_id res chain seq x y z
N GLY A 1 -14.09 -2.73 -0.72
CA GLY A 1 -13.20 -3.87 -0.42
C GLY A 1 -13.25 -4.96 -1.48
N ARG A 2 -14.41 -5.59 -1.70
CA ARG A 2 -14.58 -6.73 -2.64
C ARG A 2 -14.03 -6.44 -4.03
N SER A 3 -14.46 -5.37 -4.66
CA SER A 3 -14.03 -5.00 -6.03
C SER A 3 -12.50 -4.87 -6.18
N LYS A 4 -11.79 -4.36 -5.15
CA LYS A 4 -10.32 -4.29 -5.17
C LYS A 4 -9.69 -5.68 -5.30
N PHE A 5 -10.16 -6.66 -4.54
CA PHE A 5 -9.59 -8.01 -4.57
C PHE A 5 -9.96 -8.76 -5.85
N GLU A 6 -11.18 -8.59 -6.35
CA GLU A 6 -11.61 -9.16 -7.63
C GLU A 6 -10.70 -8.69 -8.79
N HIS A 7 -10.52 -7.37 -8.93
CA HIS A 7 -9.62 -6.83 -9.95
C HIS A 7 -8.16 -7.24 -9.74
N LEU A 8 -7.68 -7.22 -8.50
CA LEU A 8 -6.31 -7.62 -8.20
C LEU A 8 -6.04 -9.07 -8.60
N PHE A 9 -6.94 -9.99 -8.28
CA PHE A 9 -6.79 -11.40 -8.62
C PHE A 9 -6.88 -11.63 -10.13
N GLU A 10 -7.77 -10.91 -10.83
CA GLU A 10 -7.83 -10.97 -12.30
C GLU A 10 -6.55 -10.45 -12.97
N ASP A 11 -5.96 -9.38 -12.44
CA ASP A 11 -4.70 -8.86 -12.98
C ASP A 11 -3.52 -9.80 -12.65
N ILE A 12 -3.47 -10.40 -11.46
CA ILE A 12 -2.46 -11.39 -11.10
C ILE A 12 -2.52 -12.60 -12.03
N LYS A 13 -3.71 -13.11 -12.38
CA LYS A 13 -3.88 -14.21 -13.34
C LYS A 13 -3.26 -13.90 -14.71
N LYS A 14 -3.25 -12.63 -15.12
CA LYS A 14 -2.70 -12.17 -16.40
C LYS A 14 -1.20 -11.87 -16.36
N ALA A 15 -0.56 -11.94 -15.19
CA ALA A 15 0.87 -11.68 -15.05
C ALA A 15 1.71 -12.65 -15.88
N GLU A 16 2.73 -12.13 -16.58
CA GLU A 16 3.59 -12.89 -17.48
C GLU A 16 5.04 -12.95 -17.01
N ASN A 17 5.52 -11.90 -16.31
CA ASN A 17 6.93 -11.75 -15.98
C ASN A 17 7.19 -11.68 -14.47
N TYR A 18 6.56 -10.72 -13.78
CA TYR A 18 6.78 -10.54 -12.35
C TYR A 18 5.62 -9.89 -11.63
N ILE A 19 5.54 -10.15 -10.31
CA ILE A 19 4.61 -9.51 -9.40
C ILE A 19 5.38 -9.06 -8.16
N HIS A 20 5.32 -7.77 -7.86
CA HIS A 20 5.85 -7.17 -6.66
C HIS A 20 4.71 -6.76 -5.73
N LEU A 21 4.80 -7.12 -4.45
CA LEU A 21 3.80 -6.79 -3.44
C LEU A 21 4.48 -6.20 -2.20
N GLU A 22 3.95 -5.10 -1.69
CA GLU A 22 4.38 -4.46 -0.45
C GLU A 22 3.16 -4.11 0.39
N TYR A 23 3.08 -4.65 1.60
CA TYR A 23 1.98 -4.42 2.52
C TYR A 23 2.48 -4.27 3.95
N PHE A 24 1.78 -3.48 4.75
CA PHE A 24 2.06 -3.42 6.19
C PHE A 24 1.86 -4.79 6.85
N ASN A 25 0.79 -5.51 6.47
CA ASN A 25 0.59 -6.89 6.89
C ASN A 25 -0.20 -7.72 5.87
N PHE A 26 0.02 -9.01 5.92
CA PHE A 26 -0.84 -10.05 5.35
C PHE A 26 -1.48 -10.80 6.51
N ARG A 27 -2.79 -10.72 6.65
CA ARG A 27 -3.50 -11.48 7.67
C ARG A 27 -3.69 -12.92 7.18
N SER A 28 -3.34 -13.92 8.02
CA SER A 28 -3.54 -15.33 7.66
C SER A 28 -5.03 -15.70 7.73
N ASP A 29 -5.80 -15.27 6.72
CA ASP A 29 -7.23 -15.50 6.56
C ASP A 29 -7.57 -15.91 5.11
N SER A 30 -8.86 -15.91 4.73
CA SER A 30 -9.31 -16.47 3.46
C SER A 30 -8.74 -15.74 2.26
N ILE A 31 -8.76 -14.41 2.28
CA ILE A 31 -8.24 -13.58 1.18
C ILE A 31 -6.73 -13.76 1.00
N ALA A 32 -5.97 -13.80 2.09
CA ALA A 32 -4.54 -14.03 1.99
C ALA A 32 -4.22 -15.44 1.48
N LYS A 33 -4.99 -16.46 1.91
CA LYS A 33 -4.84 -17.82 1.40
C LYS A 33 -5.12 -17.90 -0.10
N GLU A 34 -6.18 -17.26 -0.57
CA GLU A 34 -6.51 -17.19 -1.99
C GLU A 34 -5.41 -16.49 -2.79
N LEU A 35 -4.95 -15.31 -2.32
CA LEU A 35 -3.85 -14.57 -2.91
C LEU A 35 -2.59 -15.45 -3.02
N PHE A 36 -2.14 -16.06 -1.92
CA PHE A 36 -0.92 -16.85 -1.91
C PHE A 36 -1.03 -18.13 -2.76
N THR A 37 -2.22 -18.71 -2.87
CA THR A 37 -2.46 -19.83 -3.78
C THR A 37 -2.24 -19.40 -5.23
N LEU A 38 -2.86 -18.27 -5.62
CA LEU A 38 -2.74 -17.73 -6.96
C LEU A 38 -1.29 -17.31 -7.29
N LEU A 39 -0.58 -16.67 -6.34
CA LEU A 39 0.83 -16.31 -6.51
C LEU A 39 1.71 -17.55 -6.70
N ALA A 40 1.45 -18.63 -5.94
CA ALA A 40 2.18 -19.90 -6.09
C ALA A 40 1.89 -20.59 -7.44
N GLU A 41 0.68 -20.46 -7.98
CA GLU A 41 0.34 -20.93 -9.33
C GLU A 41 1.12 -20.15 -10.39
N LYS A 42 1.14 -18.82 -10.29
CA LYS A 42 1.92 -17.96 -11.19
C LYS A 42 3.42 -18.22 -11.11
N ALA A 43 3.96 -18.48 -9.91
CA ALA A 43 5.36 -18.85 -9.75
C ALA A 43 5.71 -20.17 -10.48
N LYS A 44 4.81 -21.16 -10.48
CA LYS A 44 4.98 -22.40 -11.28
C LYS A 44 4.96 -22.15 -12.79
N GLU A 45 4.26 -21.10 -13.24
CA GLU A 45 4.25 -20.68 -14.64
C GLU A 45 5.51 -19.89 -15.03
N GLY A 46 6.44 -19.65 -14.09
CA GLY A 46 7.69 -18.94 -14.32
C GLY A 46 7.65 -17.44 -13.97
N VAL A 47 6.54 -16.94 -13.41
CA VAL A 47 6.43 -15.55 -12.98
C VAL A 47 7.24 -15.34 -11.70
N THR A 48 8.09 -14.32 -11.67
CA THR A 48 8.86 -13.96 -10.46
C THR A 48 7.97 -13.27 -9.44
N ILE A 49 7.89 -13.80 -8.23
CA ILE A 49 7.06 -13.25 -7.15
C ILE A 49 7.92 -12.74 -6.00
N LYS A 50 7.83 -11.45 -5.71
CA LYS A 50 8.51 -10.83 -4.58
C LYS A 50 7.51 -10.05 -3.73
N ALA A 51 7.42 -10.41 -2.46
CA ALA A 51 6.50 -9.79 -1.52
C ALA A 51 7.20 -9.32 -0.25
N LEU A 52 6.87 -8.11 0.20
CA LEU A 52 7.45 -7.49 1.38
C LEU A 52 6.36 -7.14 2.39
N PHE A 53 6.63 -7.35 3.66
CA PHE A 53 5.74 -6.92 4.74
C PHE A 53 6.52 -6.33 5.92
N ASP A 54 5.86 -5.43 6.66
CA ASP A 54 6.42 -4.86 7.88
C ASP A 54 6.39 -5.89 9.02
N ASP A 55 7.54 -6.12 9.67
CA ASP A 55 7.65 -7.14 10.73
C ASP A 55 6.79 -6.79 11.95
N PHE A 56 6.71 -5.51 12.34
CA PHE A 56 5.82 -5.07 13.41
C PHE A 56 4.34 -5.18 12.99
N GLY A 57 4.02 -4.80 11.76
CA GLY A 57 2.68 -4.93 11.20
C GLY A 57 2.20 -6.37 11.21
N ASN A 58 3.09 -7.31 10.92
CA ASN A 58 2.78 -8.73 11.02
C ASN A 58 2.61 -9.19 12.46
N LEU A 59 3.51 -8.81 13.38
CA LEU A 59 3.45 -9.22 14.79
C LEU A 59 2.25 -8.63 15.54
N SER A 60 1.84 -7.40 15.20
CA SER A 60 0.66 -6.75 15.80
C SER A 60 -0.67 -7.29 15.26
N ASN A 61 -0.63 -8.12 14.24
CA ASN A 61 -1.80 -8.71 13.61
C ASN A 61 -2.33 -9.89 14.43
N SER A 62 -3.64 -9.99 14.63
CA SER A 62 -4.28 -11.10 15.35
C SER A 62 -4.10 -12.48 14.68
N ARG A 63 -3.77 -12.52 13.38
CA ARG A 63 -3.49 -13.73 12.60
C ARG A 63 -2.21 -13.53 11.76
N PRO A 64 -1.03 -13.47 12.40
CA PRO A 64 0.23 -13.19 11.71
C PRO A 64 0.66 -14.35 10.80
N LEU A 65 1.42 -14.01 9.76
CA LEU A 65 2.19 -15.02 9.04
C LEU A 65 3.30 -15.54 9.97
N ARG A 66 3.35 -16.85 10.15
CA ARG A 66 4.36 -17.54 10.96
C ARG A 66 5.49 -18.07 10.07
N LYS A 67 6.57 -18.52 10.69
CA LYS A 67 7.74 -19.06 9.98
C LYS A 67 7.38 -20.21 9.02
N GLU A 68 6.44 -21.07 9.44
CA GLU A 68 5.96 -22.20 8.64
C GLU A 68 5.26 -21.73 7.36
N HIS A 69 4.45 -20.66 7.45
CA HIS A 69 3.81 -20.06 6.29
C HIS A 69 4.86 -19.50 5.31
N LEU A 70 5.87 -18.77 5.82
CA LEU A 70 6.92 -18.18 4.99
C LEU A 70 7.76 -19.28 4.31
N LYS A 71 8.08 -20.34 5.01
CA LYS A 71 8.79 -21.50 4.45
C LYS A 71 7.98 -22.16 3.33
N MET A 72 6.71 -22.44 3.59
CA MET A 72 5.81 -23.02 2.58
C MET A 72 5.68 -22.13 1.33
N LEU A 73 5.63 -20.81 1.49
CA LEU A 73 5.57 -19.87 0.38
C LEU A 73 6.86 -19.88 -0.43
N ALA A 74 8.02 -19.85 0.24
CA ALA A 74 9.31 -19.95 -0.42
C ALA A 74 9.47 -21.25 -1.23
N GLU A 75 9.06 -22.39 -0.67
CA GLU A 75 9.05 -23.70 -1.36
C GLU A 75 8.14 -23.70 -2.60
N ARG A 76 7.18 -22.78 -2.68
CA ARG A 76 6.27 -22.60 -3.83
C ARG A 76 6.68 -21.46 -4.76
N GLY A 77 7.88 -20.90 -4.61
CA GLY A 77 8.41 -19.84 -5.46
C GLY A 77 7.92 -18.44 -5.14
N VAL A 78 7.28 -18.23 -3.98
CA VAL A 78 6.88 -16.90 -3.50
C VAL A 78 7.92 -16.41 -2.51
N GLU A 79 8.75 -15.46 -2.93
CA GLU A 79 9.79 -14.89 -2.10
C GLU A 79 9.22 -13.80 -1.20
N MET A 80 9.41 -13.97 0.13
CA MET A 80 8.88 -13.07 1.15
C MET A 80 10.00 -12.41 1.94
N ALA A 81 10.09 -11.07 1.90
CA ALA A 81 11.01 -10.29 2.70
C ALA A 81 10.30 -9.57 3.86
N ARG A 82 11.03 -9.32 4.94
CA ARG A 82 10.55 -8.57 6.10
C ARG A 82 11.20 -7.20 6.18
N PHE A 83 10.39 -6.17 6.23
CA PHE A 83 10.88 -4.81 6.50
C PHE A 83 11.24 -4.66 7.97
N SER A 84 12.46 -4.20 8.23
CA SER A 84 12.98 -3.87 9.57
C SER A 84 12.63 -4.91 10.64
N PRO A 85 13.17 -6.15 10.55
CA PRO A 85 12.86 -7.23 11.47
C PRO A 85 13.17 -6.84 12.92
N ILE A 86 12.22 -7.09 13.82
CA ILE A 86 12.38 -6.82 15.25
C ILE A 86 13.24 -7.91 15.86
N ARG A 87 14.40 -7.53 16.39
CA ARG A 87 15.35 -8.44 17.05
C ARG A 87 15.60 -7.95 18.47
N PHE A 88 15.21 -8.74 19.47
CA PHE A 88 15.56 -8.47 20.85
C PHE A 88 17.09 -8.61 21.05
N PRO A 89 17.76 -7.72 21.80
CA PRO A 89 17.26 -6.56 22.54
C PRO A 89 17.17 -5.26 21.73
N TYR A 90 17.43 -5.28 20.43
CA TYR A 90 17.54 -4.09 19.56
C TYR A 90 16.16 -3.62 19.08
N ILE A 91 15.44 -2.92 19.97
CA ILE A 91 14.09 -2.35 19.66
C ILE A 91 14.15 -0.94 19.07
N ASN A 92 15.34 -0.40 18.78
CA ASN A 92 15.54 1.00 18.38
C ASN A 92 14.83 1.38 17.07
N HIS A 93 14.41 0.41 16.26
CA HIS A 93 13.74 0.61 14.97
C HIS A 93 12.24 0.40 15.01
N VAL A 94 11.64 0.19 16.19
CA VAL A 94 10.18 -0.05 16.33
C VAL A 94 9.33 1.08 15.74
N PHE A 95 9.82 2.30 15.73
CA PHE A 95 9.11 3.47 15.17
C PHE A 95 9.33 3.70 13.67
N CYS A 96 10.29 3.04 13.05
CA CYS A 96 10.52 3.14 11.61
C CYS A 96 9.77 1.99 10.92
N ARG A 97 8.50 2.23 10.59
CA ARG A 97 7.61 1.23 10.00
C ARG A 97 7.30 1.55 8.55
N ASP A 98 7.13 0.50 7.78
CA ASP A 98 6.63 0.59 6.42
C ASP A 98 5.11 0.38 6.41
N HIS A 99 4.39 1.43 6.06
CA HIS A 99 2.93 1.37 5.98
C HIS A 99 2.42 1.53 4.55
N GLN A 100 3.27 1.36 3.56
CA GLN A 100 2.89 1.40 2.15
C GLN A 100 2.06 0.17 1.77
N LYS A 101 1.23 0.30 0.77
CA LYS A 101 0.51 -0.80 0.12
C LYS A 101 0.71 -0.60 -1.37
N ILE A 102 1.53 -1.44 -1.94
CA ILE A 102 1.90 -1.39 -3.35
C ILE A 102 1.76 -2.78 -3.94
N VAL A 103 1.17 -2.87 -5.12
CA VAL A 103 1.33 -4.01 -6.01
C VAL A 103 1.74 -3.48 -7.37
N VAL A 104 2.70 -4.14 -7.98
CA VAL A 104 3.09 -3.91 -9.38
C VAL A 104 3.08 -5.25 -10.10
N ILE A 105 2.41 -5.29 -11.25
CA ILE A 105 2.30 -6.46 -12.11
C ILE A 105 2.90 -6.10 -13.46
N ASP A 106 3.97 -6.76 -13.84
CA ASP A 106 4.70 -6.60 -15.12
C ASP A 106 5.07 -5.15 -15.46
N GLY A 107 5.13 -4.23 -14.47
CA GLY A 107 5.30 -2.81 -14.70
C GLY A 107 4.13 -2.14 -15.45
N LYS A 108 3.08 -2.86 -15.77
CA LYS A 108 1.92 -2.39 -16.56
C LYS A 108 0.76 -1.96 -15.68
N VAL A 109 0.50 -2.69 -14.59
CA VAL A 109 -0.60 -2.43 -13.65
C VAL A 109 -0.05 -2.22 -12.26
N GLY A 110 -0.53 -1.19 -11.58
CA GLY A 110 -0.16 -0.87 -10.21
C GLY A 110 -1.37 -0.67 -9.31
N TYR A 111 -1.20 -1.00 -8.04
CA TYR A 111 -2.21 -0.78 -6.99
C TYR A 111 -1.59 -0.05 -5.82
N THR A 112 -2.31 0.91 -5.24
CA THR A 112 -1.97 1.54 -3.97
C THR A 112 -3.21 2.05 -3.26
N GLY A 113 -3.12 2.24 -1.93
CA GLY A 113 -4.24 2.74 -1.13
C GLY A 113 -4.17 2.35 0.34
N GLY A 114 -5.31 2.34 1.04
CA GLY A 114 -5.37 2.07 2.48
C GLY A 114 -5.43 0.60 2.87
N MET A 115 -5.96 -0.27 2.00
CA MET A 115 -6.27 -1.67 2.34
C MET A 115 -5.03 -2.55 2.43
N ASN A 116 -4.90 -3.31 3.51
CA ASN A 116 -4.02 -4.48 3.57
C ASN A 116 -4.68 -5.72 2.95
N ILE A 117 -4.07 -6.88 3.12
CA ILE A 117 -4.63 -8.16 2.70
C ILE A 117 -5.31 -8.81 3.90
N ALA A 118 -6.62 -8.63 4.01
CA ALA A 118 -7.43 -9.18 5.09
C ALA A 118 -8.92 -9.23 4.75
N ASP A 119 -9.62 -10.25 5.28
CA ASP A 119 -11.06 -10.50 5.05
C ASP A 119 -11.95 -9.33 5.50
N TYR A 120 -11.56 -8.61 6.56
CA TYR A 120 -12.39 -7.54 7.11
C TYR A 120 -12.58 -6.34 6.18
N TYR A 121 -11.72 -6.16 5.17
CA TYR A 121 -11.94 -5.16 4.13
C TYR A 121 -13.15 -5.49 3.23
N ILE A 122 -13.59 -6.76 3.23
CA ILE A 122 -14.79 -7.22 2.50
C ILE A 122 -15.97 -7.36 3.45
N ASN A 123 -15.77 -8.02 4.57
CA ASN A 123 -16.83 -8.50 5.44
C ASN A 123 -17.10 -7.55 6.63
N GLY A 124 -16.22 -6.56 6.86
CA GLY A 124 -16.24 -5.75 8.08
C GLY A 124 -15.73 -6.51 9.30
N LEU A 125 -15.89 -5.90 10.47
CA LEU A 125 -15.59 -6.49 11.77
C LEU A 125 -16.88 -6.47 12.62
N PRO A 126 -17.18 -7.54 13.40
CA PRO A 126 -18.39 -7.60 14.21
C PRO A 126 -18.54 -6.41 15.16
N GLU A 127 -17.42 -5.94 15.72
CA GLU A 127 -17.39 -4.86 16.72
C GLU A 127 -17.52 -3.46 16.12
N ILE A 128 -17.20 -3.31 14.81
CA ILE A 128 -17.13 -2.01 14.12
C ILE A 128 -18.20 -1.90 13.04
N GLY A 129 -18.56 -3.02 12.42
CA GLY A 129 -19.48 -3.07 11.28
C GLY A 129 -18.78 -3.07 9.93
N PRO A 130 -19.45 -2.63 8.85
CA PRO A 130 -18.88 -2.60 7.50
C PRO A 130 -17.63 -1.73 7.43
N TRP A 131 -16.57 -2.26 6.81
CA TRP A 131 -15.32 -1.53 6.61
C TRP A 131 -15.31 -0.83 5.25
N ARG A 132 -15.12 0.48 5.24
CA ARG A 132 -14.98 1.27 4.02
C ARG A 132 -13.55 1.80 3.92
N ASP A 133 -12.90 1.49 2.81
CA ASP A 133 -11.56 1.98 2.50
C ASP A 133 -11.41 2.21 0.99
N MET A 134 -10.36 2.90 0.59
CA MET A 134 -10.08 3.22 -0.81
C MET A 134 -8.76 2.60 -1.26
N HIS A 135 -8.79 2.09 -2.47
CA HIS A 135 -7.62 1.58 -3.18
C HIS A 135 -7.72 1.99 -4.64
N ILE A 136 -6.60 2.31 -5.25
CA ILE A 136 -6.53 2.79 -6.62
C ILE A 136 -5.83 1.72 -7.45
N ARG A 137 -6.37 1.44 -8.63
CA ARG A 137 -5.75 0.68 -9.70
C ARG A 137 -5.26 1.68 -10.76
N ILE A 138 -4.02 1.56 -11.17
CA ILE A 138 -3.34 2.46 -12.11
C ILE A 138 -2.80 1.61 -13.26
N GLU A 139 -2.97 2.08 -14.48
CA GLU A 139 -2.32 1.57 -15.68
C GLU A 139 -1.49 2.66 -16.36
N GLY A 140 -0.46 2.26 -17.08
CA GLY A 140 0.38 3.14 -17.85
C GLY A 140 1.61 3.66 -17.11
N PRO A 141 2.28 4.73 -17.60
CA PRO A 141 3.62 5.13 -17.16
C PRO A 141 3.76 5.47 -15.67
N ALA A 142 2.67 5.84 -15.00
CA ALA A 142 2.70 6.14 -13.57
C ALA A 142 3.04 4.91 -12.69
N VAL A 143 2.86 3.69 -13.20
CA VAL A 143 3.18 2.44 -12.49
C VAL A 143 4.67 2.34 -12.17
N GLN A 144 5.55 2.86 -13.02
CA GLN A 144 6.99 2.89 -12.77
C GLN A 144 7.38 3.58 -11.46
N TYR A 145 6.61 4.58 -11.01
CA TYR A 145 6.89 5.25 -9.74
C TYR A 145 6.50 4.39 -8.53
N LEU A 146 5.47 3.55 -8.66
CA LEU A 146 5.15 2.55 -7.64
C LEU A 146 6.21 1.46 -7.60
N GLU A 147 6.67 1.00 -8.76
CA GLU A 147 7.77 0.02 -8.84
C GLU A 147 9.05 0.57 -8.23
N LYS A 148 9.43 1.80 -8.56
CA LYS A 148 10.58 2.47 -7.96
C LYS A 148 10.48 2.57 -6.43
N ALA A 149 9.28 2.84 -5.91
CA ALA A 149 9.03 2.87 -4.48
C ALA A 149 9.26 1.48 -3.85
N PHE A 150 8.68 0.42 -4.41
CA PHE A 150 8.89 -0.95 -3.98
C PHE A 150 10.37 -1.35 -4.02
N LEU A 151 11.04 -1.16 -5.16
CA LEU A 151 12.44 -1.53 -5.34
C LEU A 151 13.37 -0.81 -4.36
N GLY A 152 13.07 0.45 -4.04
CA GLY A 152 13.83 1.21 -3.05
C GLY A 152 13.79 0.58 -1.65
N VAL A 153 12.65 0.01 -1.25
CA VAL A 153 12.50 -0.69 0.02
C VAL A 153 13.05 -2.11 -0.08
N TRP A 154 12.71 -2.85 -1.12
CA TRP A 154 13.17 -4.22 -1.34
C TRP A 154 14.69 -4.33 -1.33
N ASN A 155 15.37 -3.53 -2.17
CA ASN A 155 16.82 -3.55 -2.28
C ASN A 155 17.53 -3.17 -0.99
N LYS A 156 16.94 -2.27 -0.22
CA LYS A 156 17.47 -1.89 1.09
C LYS A 156 17.41 -3.03 2.10
N GLU A 157 16.33 -3.81 2.10
CA GLU A 157 16.13 -4.88 3.08
C GLU A 157 16.79 -6.21 2.67
N THR A 158 16.88 -6.49 1.36
CA THR A 158 17.42 -7.76 0.82
C THR A 158 18.84 -7.66 0.29
N HIS A 159 19.32 -6.47 -0.07
CA HIS A 159 20.61 -6.21 -0.73
C HIS A 159 20.75 -6.87 -2.13
N GLU A 160 19.66 -7.21 -2.79
CA GLU A 160 19.67 -7.87 -4.10
C GLU A 160 20.05 -6.96 -5.27
N GLY A 161 19.80 -5.65 -5.16
CA GLY A 161 20.12 -4.70 -6.22
C GLY A 161 19.24 -4.86 -7.47
N LEU A 162 17.97 -5.20 -7.30
CA LEU A 162 17.02 -5.29 -8.39
C LEU A 162 16.89 -3.97 -9.13
N LYS A 163 16.82 -4.04 -10.45
CA LYS A 163 16.59 -2.88 -11.31
C LYS A 163 15.13 -2.78 -11.70
N GLU A 164 14.70 -1.56 -12.02
CA GLU A 164 13.37 -1.32 -12.61
C GLU A 164 13.23 -2.20 -13.87
N GLY A 165 12.11 -2.90 -14.00
CA GLY A 165 11.76 -3.61 -15.21
C GLY A 165 11.72 -2.61 -16.37
N GLN A 166 12.21 -3.01 -17.53
CA GLN A 166 12.06 -2.18 -18.73
C GLN A 166 10.60 -2.20 -19.16
N VAL A 167 9.81 -1.30 -18.58
CA VAL A 167 8.48 -1.05 -19.11
C VAL A 167 8.65 -0.39 -20.46
N PRO A 168 8.09 -0.94 -21.54
CA PRO A 168 8.06 -0.24 -22.81
C PRO A 168 7.38 1.12 -22.60
N HIS A 169 8.09 2.21 -22.91
CA HIS A 169 7.54 3.56 -22.79
C HIS A 169 6.32 3.82 -23.69
N ASP A 170 6.00 2.89 -24.58
CA ASP A 170 4.92 3.00 -25.56
C ASP A 170 3.53 2.57 -25.09
N THR A 171 3.35 2.15 -23.85
CA THR A 171 2.02 1.93 -23.29
C THR A 171 1.41 3.26 -22.80
N LEU A 172 1.30 4.23 -23.69
CA LEU A 172 0.31 5.27 -23.54
C LEU A 172 -1.04 4.57 -23.67
N CYS A 173 -1.73 4.37 -22.53
CA CYS A 173 -3.12 3.96 -22.57
C CYS A 173 -3.88 5.00 -23.43
N GLU A 174 -4.29 4.64 -24.62
CA GLU A 174 -5.26 5.40 -25.38
C GLU A 174 -6.50 5.58 -24.51
N GLY A 175 -6.72 6.79 -24.06
CA GLY A 175 -7.90 7.07 -23.26
C GLY A 175 -7.68 8.09 -22.17
N SER A 176 -8.06 8.37 -21.22
CA SER A 176 -8.35 9.34 -20.19
C SER A 176 -7.25 10.29 -19.75
N GLY A 177 -6.02 10.18 -20.21
CA GLY A 177 -4.92 11.16 -20.02
C GLY A 177 -4.85 11.86 -18.66
N ARG A 178 -5.13 11.15 -17.57
CA ARG A 178 -5.13 11.75 -16.22
C ARG A 178 -3.70 11.84 -15.70
N ARG A 179 -3.32 13.03 -15.25
CA ARG A 179 -2.04 13.20 -14.57
C ARG A 179 -2.12 12.60 -13.18
N VAL A 180 -1.12 11.79 -12.83
CA VAL A 180 -0.96 11.17 -11.51
C VAL A 180 0.40 11.56 -10.96
N ALA A 181 0.46 11.94 -9.69
CA ALA A 181 1.71 12.15 -8.97
C ALA A 181 1.77 11.16 -7.80
N ILE A 182 2.83 10.40 -7.72
CA ILE A 182 3.12 9.51 -6.60
C ILE A 182 4.05 10.26 -5.63
N VAL A 183 3.55 10.51 -4.42
CA VAL A 183 4.31 11.18 -3.36
C VAL A 183 4.68 10.14 -2.31
N GLN A 184 5.96 9.82 -2.20
CA GLN A 184 6.49 8.86 -1.24
C GLN A 184 7.28 9.59 -0.14
N ARG A 185 6.96 9.31 1.11
CA ARG A 185 7.76 9.76 2.24
C ARG A 185 8.92 8.79 2.47
N ILE A 186 10.15 9.30 2.33
CA ILE A 186 11.36 8.56 2.67
C ILE A 186 11.92 9.15 3.98
N PRO A 187 11.85 8.43 5.11
CA PRO A 187 12.39 8.91 6.38
C PRO A 187 13.86 9.32 6.24
N LYS A 188 14.25 10.43 6.90
CA LYS A 188 15.59 11.04 6.84
C LYS A 188 15.96 11.75 5.52
N VAL A 189 15.29 11.45 4.40
CA VAL A 189 15.55 12.12 3.12
C VAL A 189 14.53 13.22 2.87
N CYS A 190 13.24 12.87 2.90
CA CYS A 190 12.13 13.82 2.70
C CYS A 190 11.01 13.59 3.72
N PRO A 191 11.27 13.78 5.04
CA PRO A 191 10.32 13.44 6.09
C PRO A 191 9.02 14.26 6.04
N GLU A 192 9.08 15.44 5.45
CA GLU A 192 8.01 16.43 5.43
C GLU A 192 7.13 16.39 4.16
N ILE A 193 7.55 15.65 3.13
CA ILE A 193 6.98 15.71 1.78
C ILE A 193 5.45 15.46 1.76
N MET A 194 4.94 14.53 2.54
CA MET A 194 3.50 14.24 2.60
C MET A 194 2.73 15.42 3.19
N ARG A 195 3.27 16.04 4.23
CA ARG A 195 2.66 17.22 4.83
C ARG A 195 2.64 18.39 3.87
N GLU A 196 3.73 18.63 3.16
CA GLU A 196 3.84 19.69 2.15
C GLU A 196 2.86 19.45 0.99
N ALA A 197 2.71 18.22 0.52
CA ALA A 197 1.74 17.85 -0.51
C ALA A 197 0.30 18.11 -0.05
N TYR A 198 -0.07 17.75 1.19
CA TYR A 198 -1.40 18.08 1.73
C TYR A 198 -1.63 19.57 1.84
N ILE A 199 -0.64 20.34 2.30
CA ILE A 199 -0.75 21.80 2.41
C ILE A 199 -0.92 22.41 1.02
N ALA A 200 -0.11 22.02 0.05
CA ALA A 200 -0.21 22.50 -1.33
C ALA A 200 -1.60 22.23 -1.94
N ALA A 201 -2.13 21.01 -1.74
CA ALA A 201 -3.47 20.65 -2.23
C ALA A 201 -4.57 21.47 -1.55
N LEU A 202 -4.48 21.71 -0.24
CA LEU A 202 -5.43 22.52 0.52
C LEU A 202 -5.37 24.00 0.12
N ASP A 203 -4.18 24.53 -0.11
CA ASP A 203 -3.99 25.93 -0.51
C ASP A 203 -4.41 26.17 -1.98
N ALA A 204 -4.30 25.16 -2.85
CA ALA A 204 -4.75 25.21 -4.24
C ALA A 204 -6.26 24.92 -4.42
N ALA A 205 -6.95 24.48 -3.39
CA ALA A 205 -8.38 24.15 -3.49
C ALA A 205 -9.24 25.42 -3.70
N GLU A 206 -10.14 25.37 -4.69
CA GLU A 206 -11.01 26.50 -5.06
C GLU A 206 -12.47 26.31 -4.65
N ARG A 207 -12.99 25.09 -4.65
CA ARG A 207 -14.43 24.83 -4.45
C ARG A 207 -14.72 23.90 -3.28
N LYS A 208 -14.06 22.75 -3.23
CA LYS A 208 -14.39 21.70 -2.25
C LYS A 208 -13.16 20.89 -1.86
N VAL A 209 -13.04 20.61 -0.57
CA VAL A 209 -12.08 19.65 0.03
C VAL A 209 -12.88 18.61 0.79
N GLN A 210 -12.58 17.33 0.54
CA GLN A 210 -13.15 16.21 1.27
C GLN A 210 -12.01 15.39 1.88
N ILE A 211 -12.03 15.21 3.19
CA ILE A 211 -11.04 14.44 3.93
C ILE A 211 -11.75 13.28 4.60
N ILE A 212 -11.33 12.06 4.30
CA ILE A 212 -11.78 10.85 4.98
C ILE A 212 -10.56 10.23 5.66
N ASN A 213 -10.55 10.19 6.98
CA ASN A 213 -9.40 9.70 7.72
C ASN A 213 -9.83 9.06 9.05
N PRO A 214 -9.42 7.79 9.33
CA PRO A 214 -9.80 7.11 10.57
C PRO A 214 -9.11 7.68 11.80
N TYR A 215 -7.94 8.31 11.66
CA TYR A 215 -7.11 8.82 12.76
C TYR A 215 -6.75 10.28 12.53
N PHE A 216 -7.76 11.15 12.46
CA PHE A 216 -7.60 12.54 12.08
C PHE A 216 -6.90 13.37 13.16
N THR A 217 -5.57 13.33 13.17
CA THR A 217 -4.69 14.07 14.07
C THR A 217 -3.77 15.01 13.29
N PRO A 218 -4.30 16.03 12.59
CA PRO A 218 -3.51 16.89 11.73
C PRO A 218 -2.52 17.75 12.52
N THR A 219 -1.31 17.91 11.98
CA THR A 219 -0.32 18.84 12.53
C THR A 219 -0.85 20.27 12.49
N ARG A 220 -0.26 21.18 13.31
CA ARG A 220 -0.64 22.60 13.31
C ARG A 220 -0.58 23.22 11.91
N LYS A 221 0.43 22.89 11.10
CA LYS A 221 0.55 23.41 9.72
C LYS A 221 -0.61 22.95 8.83
N VAL A 222 -1.00 21.69 8.88
CA VAL A 222 -2.15 21.15 8.12
C VAL A 222 -3.46 21.75 8.60
N ARG A 223 -3.68 21.88 9.93
CA ARG A 223 -4.87 22.53 10.48
C ARG A 223 -5.01 23.98 10.00
N ASN A 224 -3.91 24.72 9.96
CA ASN A 224 -3.90 26.08 9.45
C ASN A 224 -4.22 26.15 7.96
N ALA A 225 -3.74 25.20 7.15
CA ALA A 225 -4.10 25.12 5.73
C ALA A 225 -5.59 24.81 5.52
N ILE A 226 -6.17 23.93 6.34
CA ILE A 226 -7.62 23.66 6.33
C ILE A 226 -8.41 24.95 6.67
N LYS A 227 -8.00 25.70 7.70
CA LYS A 227 -8.63 26.98 8.06
C LYS A 227 -8.56 27.98 6.91
N ARG A 228 -7.38 28.18 6.32
CA ARG A 228 -7.22 29.08 5.17
C ARG A 228 -8.12 28.70 3.98
N ALA A 229 -8.25 27.39 3.70
CA ALA A 229 -9.18 26.94 2.66
C ALA A 229 -10.62 27.35 2.96
N ALA A 230 -11.09 27.13 4.19
CA ALA A 230 -12.44 27.53 4.63
C ALA A 230 -12.63 29.06 4.61
N GLU A 231 -11.63 29.83 5.04
CA GLU A 231 -11.64 31.30 5.01
C GLU A 231 -11.72 31.86 3.58
N ARG A 232 -11.19 31.15 2.58
CA ARG A 232 -11.36 31.46 1.15
C ARG A 232 -12.73 31.08 0.58
N GLY A 233 -13.64 30.51 1.38
CA GLY A 233 -14.96 30.06 0.95
C GLY A 233 -14.97 28.63 0.37
N VAL A 234 -13.89 27.88 0.48
CA VAL A 234 -13.84 26.46 0.07
C VAL A 234 -14.69 25.62 1.01
N ARG A 235 -15.60 24.82 0.46
CA ARG A 235 -16.38 23.86 1.26
C ARG A 235 -15.50 22.74 1.76
N VAL A 236 -15.24 22.68 3.07
CA VAL A 236 -14.42 21.65 3.70
C VAL A 236 -15.32 20.63 4.41
N GLU A 237 -15.21 19.37 4.03
CA GLU A 237 -15.91 18.24 4.64
C GLU A 237 -14.91 17.26 5.20
N ILE A 238 -15.05 16.89 6.48
CA ILE A 238 -14.18 15.93 7.16
C ILE A 238 -15.06 14.79 7.68
N MET A 239 -14.72 13.56 7.26
CA MET A 239 -15.39 12.35 7.72
C MET A 239 -14.42 11.54 8.58
N ILE A 240 -14.82 11.25 9.78
CA ILE A 240 -14.12 10.38 10.73
C ILE A 240 -15.07 9.24 11.16
N PRO A 241 -14.56 8.08 11.59
CA PRO A 241 -15.41 7.00 12.07
C PRO A 241 -16.10 7.39 13.37
N GLY A 242 -17.35 6.99 13.53
CA GLY A 242 -18.08 7.13 14.78
C GLY A 242 -17.56 6.22 15.90
N LYS A 243 -16.91 5.10 15.54
CA LYS A 243 -16.25 4.16 16.44
C LYS A 243 -14.86 3.85 15.90
N SER A 244 -13.84 4.05 16.73
CA SER A 244 -12.45 3.74 16.40
C SER A 244 -12.18 2.23 16.55
N ASP A 245 -11.32 1.71 15.67
CA ASP A 245 -10.73 0.35 15.79
C ASP A 245 -9.49 0.33 16.71
N ILE A 246 -9.04 1.49 17.17
CA ILE A 246 -7.95 1.63 18.12
C ILE A 246 -8.51 2.08 19.47
N SER A 247 -8.20 1.33 20.52
CA SER A 247 -8.40 1.74 21.91
C SER A 247 -7.17 2.53 22.36
N PHE A 248 -7.37 3.78 22.76
CA PHE A 248 -6.36 4.60 23.43
C PHE A 248 -6.46 4.45 24.93
#